data_5769a18dc3014f910ebbe34331e734fa
#
_entry.id   5769a18dc3014f910ebbe34331e734fa
#
_cell.length_a   1.000
_cell.length_b   1.000
_cell.length_c   1.000
_cell.angle_alpha   90.00
_cell.angle_beta   90.00
_cell.angle_gamma   90.00
#
_symmetry.space_group_name_H-M   'P 1'
#
loop_
_entity.id
_entity.type
_entity.pdbx_description
1 polymer ?
#
loop_
_entity_poly.entity_id
_entity_poly.type
_entity_poly.pdbx_seq_one_letter_code
_entity_poly.pdbx_strand_id
1 'polypeptide(L)' 'MRELVLVSGGFDPIHSGHINLIQEASKYGDVIVLLNSDKWLREKKGREFLPFVEREIIMKSLKNVICLLYTSPSPRD' A
#
# COMPACT_ATOMS: atom_id res chain seq x y z
N MET A 1 -8.17 23.01 -0.96
CA MET A 1 -7.12 21.98 -0.83
C MET A 1 -7.68 20.78 -0.10
N ARG A 2 -7.44 19.58 -0.63
CA ARG A 2 -7.94 18.39 0.02
C ARG A 2 -6.96 17.95 1.09
N GLU A 3 -7.50 17.28 2.08
CA GLU A 3 -6.67 16.70 3.12
C GLU A 3 -5.99 15.46 2.58
N LEU A 4 -4.94 15.03 3.26
CA LEU A 4 -4.24 13.81 2.92
C LEU A 4 -4.70 12.70 3.84
N VAL A 5 -4.98 11.55 3.24
CA VAL A 5 -5.43 10.38 4.00
C VAL A 5 -4.41 9.27 3.78
N LEU A 6 -3.80 8.82 4.86
CA LEU A 6 -2.78 7.78 4.78
C LEU A 6 -3.42 6.41 5.02
N VAL A 7 -3.19 5.51 4.07
CA VAL A 7 -3.61 4.12 4.20
C VAL A 7 -2.35 3.27 4.14
N SER A 8 -2.12 2.45 5.15
CA SER A 8 -0.90 1.65 5.20
C SER A 8 -1.24 0.17 5.26
N GLY A 9 -0.35 -0.64 4.74
CA GLY A 9 -0.51 -2.08 4.80
C GLY A 9 0.41 -2.81 3.86
N GLY A 10 0.33 -4.14 3.92
CA GLY A 10 1.10 -4.98 3.03
C GLY A 10 0.43 -5.16 1.68
N PHE A 11 -0.90 -5.22 1.68
CA PHE A 11 -1.67 -5.45 0.46
C PHE A 11 -1.18 -6.70 -0.26
N ASP A 12 -1.07 -7.77 0.50
CA ASP A 12 -0.44 -8.98 0.00
C ASP A 12 -1.25 -10.21 0.41
N PRO A 13 -2.14 -10.68 -0.44
CA PRO A 13 -2.45 -10.09 -1.74
C PRO A 13 -3.45 -8.94 -1.60
N ILE A 14 -3.46 -8.08 -2.59
CA ILE A 14 -4.50 -7.07 -2.66
C ILE A 14 -5.81 -7.73 -3.06
N HIS A 15 -6.91 -7.26 -2.50
CA HIS A 15 -8.22 -7.81 -2.82
C HIS A 15 -9.27 -6.70 -2.72
N SER A 16 -10.52 -7.07 -3.00
CA SER A 16 -11.59 -6.08 -3.09
C SER A 16 -11.78 -5.30 -1.80
N GLY A 17 -11.50 -5.92 -0.65
CA GLY A 17 -11.57 -5.20 0.62
C GLY A 17 -10.62 -4.03 0.67
N HIS A 18 -9.42 -4.19 0.12
CA HIS A 18 -8.46 -3.10 0.04
C HIS A 18 -8.93 -2.01 -0.90
N ILE A 19 -9.51 -2.39 -2.03
CA ILE A 19 -10.04 -1.42 -2.98
C ILE A 19 -11.14 -0.60 -2.34
N ASN A 20 -12.04 -1.27 -1.62
CA ASN A 20 -13.12 -0.56 -0.92
C ASN A 20 -12.58 0.41 0.11
N LEU A 21 -11.56 0.00 0.85
CA LEU A 21 -10.94 0.87 1.84
C LEU A 21 -10.39 2.12 1.20
N ILE A 22 -9.67 1.96 0.09
CA ILE A 22 -9.08 3.09 -0.60
C ILE A 22 -10.15 4.01 -1.17
N GLN A 23 -11.22 3.44 -1.72
CA GLN A 23 -12.33 4.24 -2.24
C GLN A 23 -13.01 5.02 -1.13
N GLU A 24 -13.21 4.40 0.03
CA GLU A 24 -13.78 5.12 1.16
C GLU A 24 -12.88 6.24 1.63
N ALA A 25 -11.58 5.96 1.73
CA ALA A 25 -10.62 6.97 2.15
C ALA A 25 -10.61 8.15 1.19
N SER A 26 -10.79 7.90 -0.10
CA SER A 26 -10.74 8.98 -1.10
C SER A 26 -11.90 9.97 -0.96
N LYS A 27 -12.94 9.59 -0.22
CA LYS A 27 -14.04 10.51 0.06
C LYS A 27 -13.63 11.60 1.05
N TYR A 28 -12.59 11.36 1.82
CA TYR A 28 -12.14 12.30 2.84
C TYR A 28 -10.97 13.15 2.40
N GLY A 29 -10.24 12.71 1.40
CA GLY A 29 -9.10 13.48 0.92
C GLY A 29 -8.33 12.71 -0.12
N ASP A 30 -7.14 13.19 -0.41
CA ASP A 30 -6.24 12.53 -1.34
C ASP A 30 -5.57 11.35 -0.64
N VAL A 31 -5.61 10.19 -1.26
CA VAL A 31 -5.13 8.98 -0.63
C VAL A 31 -3.64 8.77 -0.93
N ILE A 32 -2.89 8.59 0.13
CA ILE A 32 -1.49 8.21 0.05
C ILE A 32 -1.39 6.80 0.63
N VAL A 33 -0.76 5.89 -0.08
CA VAL A 33 -0.61 4.52 0.38
C VAL A 33 0.83 4.31 0.84
N LEU A 34 0.96 3.78 2.06
CA LEU A 34 2.25 3.35 2.58
C LEU A 34 2.34 1.84 2.42
N LEU A 35 3.28 1.41 1.60
CA LEU A 35 3.39 0.02 1.18
C LEU A 35 4.53 -0.66 1.93
N ASN A 36 4.23 -1.76 2.61
CA ASN A 36 5.24 -2.47 3.39
C ASN A 36 6.17 -3.28 2.49
N SER A 37 7.43 -3.36 2.91
CA SER A 37 8.46 -4.07 2.16
C SER A 37 8.25 -5.59 2.22
N ASP A 38 8.93 -6.29 1.33
CA ASP A 38 8.92 -7.75 1.35
C ASP A 38 9.53 -8.27 2.64
N LYS A 39 10.58 -7.63 3.12
CA LYS A 39 11.20 -8.05 4.36
C LYS A 39 10.21 -7.94 5.52
N TRP A 40 9.46 -6.85 5.58
CA TRP A 40 8.46 -6.66 6.60
C TRP A 40 7.43 -7.79 6.57
N LEU A 41 6.99 -8.16 5.37
CA LEU A 41 5.98 -9.21 5.21
C LEU A 41 6.53 -10.57 5.62
N ARG A 42 7.79 -10.85 5.28
CA ARG A 42 8.40 -12.10 5.67
C ARG A 42 8.50 -12.24 7.17
N GLU A 43 8.79 -11.15 7.85
CA GLU A 43 8.89 -11.18 9.30
C GLU A 43 7.53 -11.33 9.96
N LYS A 44 6.49 -10.80 9.33
CA LYS A 44 5.15 -10.87 9.89
C LYS A 44 4.45 -12.20 9.62
N LYS A 45 4.60 -12.74 8.43
CA LYS A 45 3.81 -13.92 8.07
C LYS A 45 4.61 -15.00 7.34
N GLY A 46 5.91 -14.89 7.35
CA GLY A 46 6.78 -15.93 6.81
C GLY A 46 7.20 -15.74 5.38
N ARG A 47 6.36 -15.17 4.57
CA ARG A 47 6.72 -14.87 3.18
C ARG A 47 5.69 -13.93 2.58
N GLU A 48 6.07 -13.28 1.50
CA GLU A 48 5.15 -12.47 0.73
C GLU A 48 4.46 -13.36 -0.32
N PHE A 49 3.20 -13.06 -0.63
CA PHE A 49 2.51 -13.70 -1.75
C PHE A 49 2.85 -13.01 -3.06
N LEU A 50 2.88 -11.67 -3.02
CA LEU A 50 3.24 -10.88 -4.19
C LEU A 50 4.49 -10.10 -3.88
N PRO A 51 5.53 -10.20 -4.74
CA PRO A 51 6.72 -9.38 -4.55
C PRO A 51 6.38 -7.90 -4.55
N PHE A 52 7.23 -7.11 -3.92
CA PHE A 52 7.01 -5.68 -3.78
C PHE A 52 6.72 -5.01 -5.13
N VAL A 53 7.47 -5.38 -6.15
CA VAL A 53 7.32 -4.79 -7.47
C VAL A 53 5.90 -4.99 -8.01
N GLU A 54 5.33 -6.17 -7.80
CA GLU A 54 3.97 -6.45 -8.24
C GLU A 54 2.96 -5.62 -7.47
N ARG A 55 3.15 -5.53 -6.16
CA ARG A 55 2.24 -4.74 -5.33
C ARG A 55 2.32 -3.27 -5.68
N GLU A 56 3.52 -2.80 -5.99
CA GLU A 56 3.72 -1.42 -6.40
C GLU A 56 2.98 -1.10 -7.69
N ILE A 57 3.09 -1.98 -8.69
CA ILE A 57 2.43 -1.78 -9.97
C ILE A 57 0.92 -1.73 -9.79
N ILE A 58 0.38 -2.65 -9.00
CA ILE A 58 -1.06 -2.69 -8.76
C ILE A 58 -1.53 -1.41 -8.10
N MET A 59 -0.81 -0.97 -7.08
CA MET A 59 -1.20 0.23 -6.35
C MET A 59 -1.15 1.47 -7.22
N LYS A 60 -0.13 1.57 -8.08
CA LYS A 60 -0.01 2.71 -8.97
C LYS A 60 -1.13 2.75 -10.02
N SER A 61 -1.74 1.61 -10.27
CA SER A 61 -2.83 1.53 -11.26
C SER A 61 -4.16 2.01 -10.71
N LEU A 62 -4.28 2.19 -9.40
CA LEU A 62 -5.53 2.59 -8.79
C LEU A 62 -5.67 4.10 -8.88
N LYS A 63 -6.72 4.55 -9.52
CA LYS A 63 -6.86 5.98 -9.81
C LYS A 63 -7.05 6.83 -8.56
N ASN A 64 -7.50 6.24 -7.47
CA ASN A 64 -7.73 7.00 -6.25
C ASN A 64 -6.47 7.16 -5.41
N VAL A 65 -5.38 6.49 -5.78
CA VAL A 65 -4.12 6.59 -5.06
C VAL A 65 -3.29 7.70 -5.70
N ILE A 66 -3.05 8.74 -4.93
CA ILE A 66 -2.32 9.90 -5.42
C ILE A 66 -0.82 9.65 -5.36
N CYS A 67 -0.38 8.96 -4.32
CA CYS A 67 1.05 8.81 -4.08
C CYS A 67 1.31 7.52 -3.33
N LEU A 68 2.44 6.91 -3.59
CA LEU A 68 2.91 5.75 -2.85
C LEU A 68 4.11 6.14 -2.02
N LEU A 69 4.09 5.72 -0.77
CA LEU A 69 5.24 5.79 0.11
C LEU A 69 5.60 4.36 0.50
N TYR A 70 6.84 4.15 0.88
CA TYR A 70 7.32 2.83 1.21
C TYR A 70 7.72 2.80 2.67
N THR A 71 7.39 1.70 3.37
CA THR A 71 7.96 1.56 4.69
C THR A 71 9.45 1.59 4.47
N SER A 72 10.07 2.44 5.18
CA SER A 72 11.48 2.58 5.07
C SER A 72 12.06 1.22 5.32
N PRO A 73 12.50 0.58 4.30
CA PRO A 73 13.37 -0.51 4.59
C PRO A 73 14.44 0.18 5.34
N SER A 74 14.72 -0.29 6.41
CA SER A 74 15.97 0.17 6.86
C SER A 74 16.92 -0.17 5.75
N PRO A 75 17.99 0.54 5.65
CA PRO A 75 18.96 0.25 4.60
C PRO A 75 19.43 -1.18 4.63
N ARG A 76 19.10 -1.85 5.68
CA ARG A 76 19.47 -3.24 5.82
C ARG A 76 18.44 -4.18 5.28
N ASP A 77 17.39 -3.72 4.79
CA ASP A 77 16.37 -4.59 4.23
C ASP A 77 16.85 -5.26 3.00
#